data_9f66531ea303c1b4c1c9833ee0b12026
#
_entry.id   9f66531ea303c1b4c1c9833ee0b12026
#
_cell.length_a   1.000
_cell.length_b   1.000
_cell.length_c   1.000
_cell.angle_alpha   90.00
_cell.angle_beta   90.00
_cell.angle_gamma   90.00
#
_symmetry.space_group_name_H-M   'P 1'
#
loop_
_entity.id
_entity.type
_entity.pdbx_description
1 polymer ?
#
loop_
_entity_poly.entity_id
_entity_poly.type
_entity_poly.pdbx_seq_one_letter_code
_entity_poly.pdbx_strand_id
1 'polypeptide(L)'
;ATSTSTVGGAGSNAHSAYASATSSGANSGYYAGGGGGGRGSNSSGTGAGAGGVGGGGQGEHGSGQAAGTTNTGGGGGGGSGEFNGSAGGSGIVIIRYAV
;
A
#
# COMPACT_ATOMS: atom_id res chain seq x y z
N ALA A 1 4.34 -27.09 -3.87
CA ALA A 1 3.94 -26.05 -2.93
C ALA A 1 3.58 -24.78 -3.67
N THR A 2 2.51 -24.21 -3.31
CA THR A 2 2.11 -22.93 -3.86
C THR A 2 2.71 -21.81 -3.02
N SER A 3 3.47 -20.95 -3.65
CA SER A 3 3.87 -19.75 -2.94
C SER A 3 2.73 -18.76 -2.99
N THR A 4 2.21 -18.42 -1.83
CA THR A 4 1.15 -17.44 -1.71
C THR A 4 1.75 -16.18 -1.13
N SER A 5 1.58 -15.10 -1.83
CA SER A 5 2.02 -13.80 -1.32
C SER A 5 1.04 -13.29 -0.29
N THR A 6 1.54 -12.58 0.67
CA THR A 6 0.71 -12.05 1.74
C THR A 6 0.22 -10.65 1.43
N VAL A 7 -0.97 -10.35 1.91
CA VAL A 7 -1.52 -9.01 1.89
C VAL A 7 -0.68 -8.11 2.80
N GLY A 8 -0.51 -6.87 2.42
CA GLY A 8 0.17 -5.89 3.27
C GLY A 8 -0.59 -5.65 4.57
N GLY A 9 0.13 -5.28 5.60
CA GLY A 9 -0.47 -4.97 6.89
C GLY A 9 -1.39 -3.77 6.82
N ALA A 10 -2.45 -3.78 7.60
CA ALA A 10 -3.37 -2.66 7.64
C ALA A 10 -2.72 -1.44 8.30
N GLY A 11 -3.03 -0.28 7.78
CA GLY A 11 -2.69 0.98 8.42
C GLY A 11 -3.66 1.32 9.55
N SER A 12 -3.64 2.55 9.96
CA SER A 12 -4.45 3.03 11.07
C SER A 12 -5.44 4.09 10.60
N ASN A 13 -6.66 4.04 11.15
CA ASN A 13 -7.66 5.09 10.94
C ASN A 13 -7.84 5.98 12.17
N ALA A 14 -6.89 5.98 13.08
CA ALA A 14 -7.00 6.74 14.34
C ALA A 14 -7.21 8.24 14.11
N HIS A 15 -6.78 8.75 12.94
CA HIS A 15 -6.88 10.16 12.60
C HIS A 15 -7.80 10.41 11.41
N SER A 16 -8.75 9.52 11.15
CA SER A 16 -9.62 9.60 9.99
C SER A 16 -10.44 10.90 9.93
N ALA A 17 -10.69 11.53 11.06
CA ALA A 17 -11.41 12.80 11.09
C ALA A 17 -10.74 13.91 10.28
N TYR A 18 -9.44 13.82 10.05
CA TYR A 18 -8.72 14.86 9.33
C TYR A 18 -8.52 14.55 7.85
N ALA A 19 -8.86 13.35 7.43
CA ALA A 19 -8.57 12.89 6.06
C ALA A 19 -9.31 13.73 5.02
N SER A 20 -10.57 14.01 5.24
CA SER A 20 -11.38 14.80 4.30
C SER A 20 -10.88 16.24 4.21
N ALA A 21 -10.62 16.86 5.35
CA ALA A 21 -10.16 18.25 5.38
C ALA A 21 -8.79 18.44 4.76
N THR A 22 -7.94 17.42 4.79
CA THR A 22 -6.57 17.50 4.28
C THR A 22 -6.41 16.82 2.91
N SER A 23 -7.48 16.27 2.35
CA SER A 23 -7.44 15.52 1.09
C SER A 23 -6.37 14.42 1.13
N SER A 24 -6.36 13.66 2.19
CA SER A 24 -5.34 12.64 2.42
C SER A 24 -5.96 11.34 2.94
N GLY A 25 -5.10 10.36 3.17
CA GLY A 25 -5.56 9.07 3.62
C GLY A 25 -6.12 8.23 2.47
N ALA A 26 -6.39 6.99 2.75
CA ALA A 26 -7.00 6.05 1.80
C ALA A 26 -8.01 5.19 2.54
N ASN A 27 -8.91 4.56 1.80
CA ASN A 27 -9.87 3.63 2.39
C ASN A 27 -10.65 4.25 3.55
N SER A 28 -11.15 5.46 3.34
CA SER A 28 -11.95 6.21 4.33
C SER A 28 -11.15 6.64 5.56
N GLY A 29 -9.94 7.12 5.35
CA GLY A 29 -9.18 7.77 6.41
C GLY A 29 -8.11 6.90 7.06
N TYR A 30 -7.70 5.84 6.41
CA TYR A 30 -6.56 5.04 6.87
C TYR A 30 -5.25 5.62 6.33
N TYR A 31 -4.17 5.41 7.07
CA TYR A 31 -2.81 5.85 6.74
C TYR A 31 -1.82 4.71 7.01
N ALA A 32 -0.72 4.74 6.29
CA ALA A 32 0.42 3.86 6.54
C ALA A 32 0.12 2.38 6.34
N GLY A 33 -0.63 2.04 5.30
CA GLY A 33 -0.83 0.63 4.93
C GLY A 33 0.43 0.02 4.35
N GLY A 34 0.68 -1.25 4.63
CA GLY A 34 1.83 -1.96 4.09
C GLY A 34 1.64 -2.39 2.64
N GLY A 35 2.72 -2.51 1.91
CA GLY A 35 2.67 -3.05 0.55
C GLY A 35 2.41 -4.55 0.52
N GLY A 36 1.77 -5.02 -0.52
CA GLY A 36 1.56 -6.44 -0.73
C GLY A 36 2.79 -7.12 -1.29
N GLY A 37 2.95 -8.40 -1.03
CA GLY A 37 4.06 -9.18 -1.59
C GLY A 37 3.87 -9.47 -3.06
N GLY A 38 4.96 -9.45 -3.83
CA GLY A 38 4.91 -9.88 -5.22
C GLY A 38 4.82 -11.39 -5.33
N ARG A 39 4.32 -11.88 -6.46
CA ARG A 39 4.28 -13.31 -6.69
C ARG A 39 5.67 -13.86 -7.00
N GLY A 40 5.87 -15.13 -6.81
CA GLY A 40 7.11 -15.79 -7.19
C GLY A 40 7.30 -15.76 -8.71
N SER A 41 8.57 -15.75 -9.15
CA SER A 41 8.90 -15.62 -10.56
C SER A 41 8.36 -16.75 -11.44
N ASN A 42 8.07 -17.90 -10.87
CA ASN A 42 7.55 -19.05 -11.61
C ASN A 42 6.04 -19.25 -11.46
N SER A 43 5.35 -18.34 -10.77
CA SER A 43 3.94 -18.56 -10.59
C SER A 43 3.16 -18.05 -11.78
N SER A 44 2.08 -18.73 -12.07
CA SER A 44 1.32 -18.54 -13.29
C SER A 44 0.16 -17.57 -13.09
N GLY A 45 0.37 -16.48 -12.40
CA GLY A 45 -0.58 -15.41 -12.45
C GLY A 45 -1.39 -15.11 -11.21
N THR A 46 -1.43 -16.00 -10.26
CA THR A 46 -2.09 -15.72 -9.00
C THR A 46 -1.05 -15.67 -7.89
N GLY A 47 -1.31 -14.98 -6.84
CA GLY A 47 -0.45 -15.01 -5.68
C GLY A 47 0.15 -13.69 -5.25
N ALA A 48 -0.01 -12.63 -6.03
CA ALA A 48 0.39 -11.31 -5.55
C ALA A 48 -0.55 -10.86 -4.43
N GLY A 49 0.01 -10.32 -3.39
CA GLY A 49 -0.77 -9.80 -2.28
C GLY A 49 -1.30 -8.42 -2.56
N ALA A 50 -2.51 -8.15 -2.10
CA ALA A 50 -3.06 -6.80 -2.15
C ALA A 50 -2.31 -5.90 -1.18
N GLY A 51 -2.30 -4.60 -1.45
CA GLY A 51 -1.82 -3.64 -0.48
C GLY A 51 -2.75 -3.58 0.72
N GLY A 52 -2.21 -3.27 1.87
CA GLY A 52 -2.99 -3.08 3.08
C GLY A 52 -3.77 -1.78 3.05
N VAL A 53 -4.90 -1.73 3.75
CA VAL A 53 -5.68 -0.50 3.85
C VAL A 53 -4.80 0.61 4.41
N GLY A 54 -4.96 1.82 3.91
CA GLY A 54 -4.11 2.93 4.27
C GLY A 54 -3.09 3.28 3.21
N GLY A 55 -3.34 2.88 1.97
CA GLY A 55 -2.53 3.31 0.84
C GLY A 55 -1.43 2.35 0.45
N GLY A 56 -1.46 1.12 0.91
CA GLY A 56 -0.48 0.13 0.46
C GLY A 56 -0.68 -0.26 -0.99
N GLY A 57 0.41 -0.39 -1.73
CA GLY A 57 0.39 -0.80 -3.13
C GLY A 57 0.32 -2.30 -3.29
N GLN A 58 -0.32 -2.76 -4.35
CA GLN A 58 -0.43 -4.17 -4.67
C GLN A 58 0.92 -4.72 -5.17
N GLY A 59 1.23 -5.95 -4.82
CA GLY A 59 2.41 -6.63 -5.33
C GLY A 59 2.31 -6.96 -6.81
N GLU A 60 3.44 -7.28 -7.41
CA GLU A 60 3.50 -7.58 -8.83
C GLU A 60 2.76 -8.87 -9.15
N HIS A 61 1.93 -8.85 -10.18
CA HIS A 61 1.11 -9.97 -10.59
C HIS A 61 1.07 -10.16 -12.11
N GLY A 62 2.11 -9.76 -12.81
CA GLY A 62 2.19 -9.93 -14.26
C GLY A 62 1.94 -8.66 -15.07
N SER A 63 1.38 -7.65 -14.46
CA SER A 63 1.16 -6.36 -15.13
C SER A 63 1.83 -5.21 -14.39
N GLY A 64 2.70 -5.55 -13.45
CA GLY A 64 3.40 -4.56 -12.65
C GLY A 64 2.79 -4.42 -11.26
N GLN A 65 3.60 -3.90 -10.39
CA GLN A 65 3.23 -3.62 -9.02
C GLN A 65 2.77 -2.17 -8.87
N ALA A 66 2.10 -1.87 -7.79
CA ALA A 66 1.59 -0.53 -7.55
C ALA A 66 2.39 0.20 -6.47
N ALA A 67 2.60 1.49 -6.70
CA ALA A 67 3.17 2.34 -5.67
C ALA A 67 2.17 2.56 -4.53
N GLY A 68 2.68 2.96 -3.39
CA GLY A 68 1.83 3.42 -2.31
C GLY A 68 1.06 4.68 -2.70
N THR A 69 -0.11 4.84 -2.11
CA THR A 69 -0.98 5.99 -2.40
C THR A 69 -0.38 7.28 -1.86
N THR A 70 -0.51 8.34 -2.63
CA THR A 70 -0.03 9.67 -2.26
C THR A 70 -0.67 10.16 -0.96
N ASN A 71 0.11 10.83 -0.14
CA ASN A 71 -0.33 11.44 1.12
C ASN A 71 -0.89 10.45 2.13
N THR A 72 -0.36 9.24 2.13
CA THR A 72 -0.77 8.20 3.08
C THR A 72 0.39 7.61 3.88
N GLY A 73 1.61 7.73 3.36
CA GLY A 73 2.73 6.99 3.92
C GLY A 73 2.65 5.50 3.66
N GLY A 74 1.85 5.07 2.69
CA GLY A 74 1.69 3.66 2.38
C GLY A 74 2.92 3.06 1.71
N GLY A 75 3.18 1.79 1.94
CA GLY A 75 4.29 1.08 1.31
C GLY A 75 4.00 0.72 -0.13
N GLY A 76 5.03 0.62 -0.94
CA GLY A 76 4.89 0.13 -2.31
C GLY A 76 4.81 -1.39 -2.36
N GLY A 77 4.25 -1.90 -3.43
CA GLY A 77 4.14 -3.34 -3.63
C GLY A 77 5.47 -4.00 -3.95
N GLY A 78 5.62 -5.23 -3.55
CA GLY A 78 6.81 -6.04 -3.84
C GLY A 78 6.90 -6.45 -5.30
N GLY A 79 8.11 -6.56 -5.79
CA GLY A 79 8.36 -7.05 -7.14
C GLY A 79 8.42 -8.56 -7.20
N SER A 80 8.67 -9.08 -8.39
CA SER A 80 8.90 -10.49 -8.62
C SER A 80 10.33 -10.69 -9.13
N GLY A 81 10.64 -11.89 -9.60
CA GLY A 81 11.94 -12.16 -10.19
C GLY A 81 12.26 -11.31 -11.41
N GLU A 82 11.27 -10.76 -12.08
CA GLU A 82 11.45 -9.97 -13.30
C GLU A 82 11.20 -8.47 -13.10
N PHE A 83 10.59 -8.09 -12.00
CA PHE A 83 10.20 -6.70 -11.77
C PHE A 83 10.64 -6.23 -10.40
N ASN A 84 11.10 -5.01 -10.35
CA ASN A 84 11.48 -4.38 -9.09
C ASN A 84 10.22 -4.04 -8.28
N GLY A 85 10.40 -3.85 -6.98
CA GLY A 85 9.32 -3.33 -6.16
C GLY A 85 9.00 -1.89 -6.49
N SER A 86 7.83 -1.43 -6.05
CA SER A 86 7.38 -0.07 -6.27
C SER A 86 7.75 0.85 -5.12
N ALA A 87 7.72 2.13 -5.40
CA ALA A 87 7.98 3.15 -4.39
C ALA A 87 6.86 3.22 -3.36
N GLY A 88 7.19 3.62 -2.16
CA GLY A 88 6.19 4.00 -1.18
C GLY A 88 5.47 5.28 -1.56
N GLY A 89 4.31 5.49 -1.01
CA GLY A 89 3.58 6.73 -1.19
C GLY A 89 4.18 7.85 -0.34
N SER A 90 3.94 9.07 -0.75
CA SER A 90 4.34 10.22 0.08
C SER A 90 3.58 10.21 1.40
N GLY A 91 4.24 10.71 2.42
CA GLY A 91 3.62 10.90 3.72
C GLY A 91 2.90 12.24 3.80
N ILE A 92 2.36 12.52 4.97
CA ILE A 92 1.70 13.78 5.23
C ILE A 92 1.95 14.17 6.69
N VAL A 93 2.04 15.46 6.92
CA VAL A 93 2.06 16.02 8.27
C VAL A 93 0.78 16.81 8.46
N ILE A 94 0.01 16.48 9.49
CA ILE A 94 -1.24 17.16 9.79
C ILE A 94 -1.03 17.94 11.09
N ILE A 95 -1.26 19.25 11.02
CA ILE A 95 -1.12 20.12 12.17
C ILE A 95 -2.50 20.64 12.56
N ARG A 96 -2.82 20.48 13.82
CA ARG A 96 -4.08 20.98 14.38
C ARG A 96 -3.79 21.97 15.49
N TYR A 97 -4.48 23.09 15.47
CA TYR A 97 -4.31 24.09 16.50
C TYR A 97 -5.64 24.80 16.78
N ALA A 98 -5.78 25.33 17.97
CA ALA A 98 -6.97 26.08 18.36
C ALA A 98 -6.88 27.50 17.79
N VAL A 99 -8.03 28.02 17.41
CA VAL A 99 -8.14 29.40 16.90
C VAL A 99 -9.11 30.20 17.77
#